data_b11d49880d7f039a27067d43e21ed3dc
#
_entry.id   b11d49880d7f039a27067d43e21ed3dc
#
_cell.length_a   1.000
_cell.length_b   1.000
_cell.length_c   1.000
_cell.angle_alpha   90.00
_cell.angle_beta   90.00
_cell.angle_gamma   90.00
#
_symmetry.space_group_name_H-M   'P 1'
#
loop_
_entity.id
_entity.type
_entity.pdbx_description
1 polymer ?
#
loop_
_entity_poly.entity_id
_entity_poly.type
_entity_poly.pdbx_seq_one_letter_code
_entity_poly.pdbx_strand_id
1 'polypeptide(L)'
;GAKTLQLLQSGTAKSKPKPKAKANTPSRGNRGGAAGGNSAPAGRGDTGSGGSVPSGVGGATVSGSAGSLISIASSKIGSPYVWGAKGPNSFDCSGFVYWCLNQAGVGTSYMTSSGWRNPGRFKKVSMGELQAGDIVVVRGHVGIYAGGGSVIDASSSNGRVVHRSLSGWWANNFITAWRIFS
;
A
#
# COMPACT_ATOMS: atom_id res chain seq x y z
N GLY A 1 -32.20 -10.75 -49.11
CA GLY A 1 -30.76 -10.62 -48.94
C GLY A 1 -30.42 -9.84 -47.71
N ALA A 2 -30.14 -10.51 -46.61
CA ALA A 2 -29.70 -9.88 -45.37
C ALA A 2 -28.23 -9.49 -45.52
N LYS A 3 -27.91 -8.22 -45.54
CA LYS A 3 -26.55 -7.73 -45.42
C LYS A 3 -26.19 -7.62 -43.98
N THR A 4 -25.45 -8.56 -43.51
CA THR A 4 -24.78 -8.50 -42.23
C THR A 4 -23.73 -7.39 -42.27
N LEU A 5 -23.99 -6.31 -41.62
CA LEU A 5 -22.99 -5.30 -41.37
C LEU A 5 -22.13 -5.75 -40.21
N GLN A 6 -20.99 -6.28 -40.54
CA GLN A 6 -19.98 -6.56 -39.57
C GLN A 6 -19.24 -5.26 -39.22
N LEU A 7 -19.62 -4.69 -38.11
CA LEU A 7 -18.89 -3.59 -37.55
C LEU A 7 -17.63 -4.17 -36.89
N LEU A 8 -16.55 -4.06 -37.63
CA LEU A 8 -15.23 -4.20 -37.04
C LEU A 8 -14.93 -2.97 -36.19
N GLN A 9 -15.21 -3.08 -34.94
CA GLN A 9 -14.67 -2.19 -33.96
C GLN A 9 -13.23 -2.57 -33.69
N SER A 10 -12.36 -2.06 -34.52
CA SER A 10 -10.95 -2.03 -34.20
C SER A 10 -10.75 -0.99 -33.09
N GLY A 11 -10.92 -1.44 -31.88
CA GLY A 11 -10.51 -0.69 -30.72
C GLY A 11 -9.00 -0.61 -30.69
N THR A 12 -8.42 0.35 -31.38
CA THR A 12 -7.05 0.73 -31.13
C THR A 12 -6.99 1.33 -29.75
N ALA A 13 -6.55 0.52 -28.79
CA ALA A 13 -6.13 1.02 -27.52
C ALA A 13 -4.97 2.00 -27.76
N LYS A 14 -5.27 3.28 -27.77
CA LYS A 14 -4.24 4.30 -27.69
C LYS A 14 -3.59 4.16 -26.34
N SER A 15 -2.42 3.55 -26.32
CA SER A 15 -1.50 3.65 -25.21
C SER A 15 -1.22 5.14 -24.99
N LYS A 16 -1.61 5.63 -23.81
CA LYS A 16 -1.21 6.95 -23.35
C LYS A 16 0.30 7.06 -23.40
N PRO A 17 0.87 8.11 -23.99
CA PRO A 17 2.31 8.29 -24.00
C PRO A 17 2.79 8.42 -22.55
N LYS A 18 3.80 7.63 -22.25
CA LYS A 18 4.59 7.70 -21.05
C LYS A 18 5.04 9.16 -20.83
N PRO A 19 4.77 9.79 -19.69
CA PRO A 19 5.34 11.10 -19.40
C PRO A 19 6.86 10.95 -19.34
N LYS A 20 7.54 11.66 -20.22
CA LYS A 20 8.99 11.77 -20.18
C LYS A 20 9.36 12.41 -18.85
N ALA A 21 10.05 11.68 -18.00
CA ALA A 21 10.71 12.24 -16.84
C ALA A 21 11.71 13.27 -17.34
N LYS A 22 11.48 14.54 -17.05
CA LYS A 22 12.49 15.56 -17.19
C LYS A 22 13.55 15.27 -16.15
N ALA A 23 14.72 14.87 -16.61
CA ALA A 23 15.91 14.82 -15.81
C ALA A 23 16.23 16.24 -15.35
N ASN A 24 16.01 16.52 -14.08
CA ASN A 24 16.50 17.72 -13.47
C ASN A 24 17.95 17.44 -13.07
N THR A 25 18.85 17.97 -13.85
CA THR A 25 20.27 18.02 -13.55
C THR A 25 20.46 18.93 -12.33
N PRO A 26 21.08 18.47 -11.24
CA PRO A 26 21.44 19.40 -10.18
C PRO A 26 22.59 20.27 -10.63
N SER A 27 22.34 21.53 -10.68
CA SER A 27 23.34 22.57 -10.87
C SER A 27 24.33 22.58 -9.70
N ARG A 28 25.57 22.45 -10.04
CA ARG A 28 26.72 22.58 -9.17
C ARG A 28 26.87 24.05 -8.76
N GLY A 29 26.82 24.32 -7.49
CA GLY A 29 27.17 25.61 -6.90
C GLY A 29 27.68 25.39 -5.50
N ASN A 30 28.89 25.26 -5.43
CA ASN A 30 30.04 25.97 -4.92
C ASN A 30 29.99 26.42 -3.44
N ARG A 31 30.92 25.80 -2.71
CA ARG A 31 31.86 26.29 -1.70
C ARG A 31 31.45 27.31 -0.65
N GLY A 32 31.87 26.94 0.52
CA GLY A 32 32.30 27.82 1.61
C GLY A 32 31.73 27.32 2.90
N GLY A 33 32.43 26.76 3.79
CA GLY A 33 33.64 27.18 4.42
C GLY A 33 33.38 27.32 5.90
N ALA A 34 34.26 26.70 6.71
CA ALA A 34 34.56 26.99 8.10
C ALA A 34 33.55 26.44 9.16
N ALA A 35 33.88 25.37 9.83
CA ALA A 35 34.67 25.28 11.07
C ALA A 35 34.06 26.01 12.29
N GLY A 36 33.85 25.26 13.32
CA GLY A 36 33.62 25.67 14.69
C GLY A 36 32.57 24.80 15.33
N GLY A 37 32.85 23.85 16.04
CA GLY A 37 33.59 23.79 17.28
C GLY A 37 32.60 23.86 18.42
N ASN A 38 32.52 22.76 19.08
CA ASN A 38 32.46 22.67 20.52
C ASN A 38 31.16 22.25 21.23
N SER A 39 31.31 21.11 21.88
CA SER A 39 30.96 20.84 23.26
C SER A 39 29.52 20.49 23.58
N ALA A 40 29.40 19.23 23.86
CA ALA A 40 28.40 18.72 24.79
C ALA A 40 28.68 19.23 26.22
N PRO A 41 27.65 19.25 27.06
CA PRO A 41 27.82 18.57 28.32
C PRO A 41 26.72 17.57 28.61
N ALA A 42 27.16 16.50 29.24
CA ALA A 42 26.36 15.49 29.86
C ALA A 42 25.42 16.09 30.92
N GLY A 43 24.20 15.65 30.89
CA GLY A 43 23.25 15.82 31.95
C GLY A 43 22.61 14.49 32.30
N ARG A 44 22.97 13.95 33.39
CA ARG A 44 22.36 12.80 34.05
C ARG A 44 20.91 13.11 34.40
N GLY A 45 20.05 12.13 34.24
CA GLY A 45 18.71 12.19 34.75
C GLY A 45 18.08 10.82 34.63
N ASP A 46 18.42 10.00 35.58
CA ASP A 46 17.84 8.73 35.92
C ASP A 46 16.39 8.86 36.34
N THR A 47 15.67 7.82 36.18
CA THR A 47 14.54 7.18 36.83
C THR A 47 13.46 6.87 35.81
N GLY A 48 13.28 5.65 35.37
CA GLY A 48 12.72 4.58 36.14
C GLY A 48 11.22 4.59 36.04
N SER A 49 10.67 3.78 35.15
CA SER A 49 9.49 3.02 35.52
C SER A 49 9.21 1.97 34.45
N GLY A 50 9.35 0.76 34.88
CA GLY A 50 9.06 -0.42 34.12
C GLY A 50 7.59 -0.49 33.73
N GLY A 51 7.37 -0.62 32.45
CA GLY A 51 6.15 -1.13 31.89
C GLY A 51 6.38 -2.58 31.50
N SER A 52 5.89 -3.47 32.33
CA SER A 52 5.91 -4.90 32.04
C SER A 52 5.19 -5.18 30.73
N VAL A 53 5.92 -5.69 29.78
CA VAL A 53 5.35 -6.40 28.64
C VAL A 53 4.91 -7.77 29.10
N PRO A 54 3.64 -8.15 29.00
CA PRO A 54 3.26 -9.50 29.27
C PRO A 54 3.81 -10.40 28.17
N SER A 55 4.77 -11.22 28.52
CA SER A 55 5.18 -12.35 27.73
C SER A 55 4.04 -13.35 27.68
N GLY A 56 3.30 -13.33 26.61
CA GLY A 56 2.32 -14.36 26.30
C GLY A 56 2.94 -15.35 25.32
N VAL A 57 3.24 -16.51 25.80
CA VAL A 57 3.85 -17.62 25.11
C VAL A 57 2.84 -18.32 24.22
N GLY A 58 3.28 -18.68 23.00
CA GLY A 58 2.91 -19.95 22.39
C GLY A 58 1.90 -19.90 21.26
N GLY A 59 2.36 -20.42 20.18
CA GLY A 59 1.58 -20.76 19.00
C GLY A 59 2.15 -20.05 17.78
N ALA A 60 2.34 -20.79 16.69
CA ALA A 60 2.81 -20.26 15.42
C ALA A 60 1.97 -19.04 15.04
N THR A 61 2.40 -17.92 15.49
CA THR A 61 1.69 -16.66 15.42
C THR A 61 2.06 -16.00 14.11
N VAL A 62 1.09 -15.75 13.33
CA VAL A 62 1.11 -14.60 12.46
C VAL A 62 1.41 -13.42 13.39
N SER A 63 2.68 -13.03 13.52
CA SER A 63 3.12 -12.00 14.45
C SER A 63 2.83 -10.61 13.89
N GLY A 64 1.63 -10.42 13.36
CA GLY A 64 1.17 -9.18 12.84
C GLY A 64 -0.23 -8.87 13.36
N SER A 65 -0.54 -7.61 13.44
CA SER A 65 -1.87 -7.12 13.77
C SER A 65 -2.38 -6.20 12.68
N ALA A 66 -3.69 -6.02 12.65
CA ALA A 66 -4.30 -5.01 11.78
C ALA A 66 -3.69 -3.62 12.03
N GLY A 67 -3.47 -3.27 13.28
CA GLY A 67 -2.84 -2.01 13.66
C GLY A 67 -1.42 -1.85 13.10
N SER A 68 -0.60 -2.90 13.16
CA SER A 68 0.73 -2.91 12.55
C SER A 68 0.65 -2.71 11.04
N LEU A 69 -0.24 -3.41 10.36
CA LEU A 69 -0.43 -3.28 8.92
C LEU A 69 -0.82 -1.85 8.55
N ILE A 70 -1.76 -1.25 9.24
CA ILE A 70 -2.21 0.13 8.98
C ILE A 70 -1.09 1.13 9.25
N SER A 71 -0.32 0.95 10.31
CA SER A 71 0.83 1.80 10.64
C SER A 71 1.89 1.75 9.52
N ILE A 72 2.23 0.55 9.05
CA ILE A 72 3.17 0.34 7.95
C ILE A 72 2.65 0.99 6.67
N ALA A 73 1.40 0.74 6.32
CA ALA A 73 0.78 1.33 5.13
C ALA A 73 0.76 2.86 5.20
N SER A 74 0.41 3.42 6.35
CA SER A 74 0.38 4.88 6.58
C SER A 74 1.75 5.52 6.42
N SER A 75 2.80 4.84 6.85
CA SER A 75 4.19 5.33 6.72
C SER A 75 4.64 5.47 5.26
N LYS A 76 3.94 4.85 4.33
CA LYS A 76 4.25 4.87 2.89
C LYS A 76 3.38 5.82 2.09
N ILE A 77 2.45 6.52 2.71
CA ILE A 77 1.65 7.54 2.03
C ILE A 77 2.58 8.58 1.39
N GLY A 78 2.34 8.88 0.12
CA GLY A 78 3.17 9.76 -0.69
C GLY A 78 4.27 9.06 -1.49
N SER A 79 4.57 7.80 -1.23
CA SER A 79 5.53 7.02 -2.02
C SER A 79 5.09 6.92 -3.47
N PRO A 80 6.00 7.02 -4.46
CA PRO A 80 5.64 7.01 -5.86
C PRO A 80 4.95 5.73 -6.31
N TYR A 81 3.96 5.85 -7.18
CA TYR A 81 3.43 4.74 -7.94
C TYR A 81 4.36 4.41 -9.11
N VAL A 82 4.81 3.18 -9.19
CA VAL A 82 5.59 2.66 -10.32
C VAL A 82 5.07 1.28 -10.69
N TRP A 83 4.69 1.08 -11.93
CA TRP A 83 4.20 -0.19 -12.44
C TRP A 83 5.21 -1.33 -12.16
N GLY A 84 4.73 -2.41 -11.56
CA GLY A 84 5.55 -3.58 -11.22
C GLY A 84 6.40 -3.42 -9.97
N ALA A 85 6.42 -2.26 -9.33
CA ALA A 85 7.20 -2.04 -8.12
C ALA A 85 6.53 -2.66 -6.88
N LYS A 86 7.37 -3.24 -6.02
CA LYS A 86 6.96 -3.99 -4.82
C LYS A 86 7.62 -3.44 -3.54
N GLY A 87 8.00 -2.17 -3.56
CA GLY A 87 8.66 -1.51 -2.43
C GLY A 87 10.18 -1.65 -2.43
N PRO A 88 10.87 -1.08 -1.45
CA PRO A 88 10.30 -0.29 -0.34
C PRO A 88 10.00 1.17 -0.66
N ASN A 89 10.48 1.71 -1.79
CA ASN A 89 10.43 3.14 -2.09
C ASN A 89 9.40 3.53 -3.16
N SER A 90 8.88 2.56 -3.89
CA SER A 90 7.84 2.74 -4.89
C SER A 90 6.99 1.48 -4.98
N PHE A 91 5.75 1.62 -5.43
CA PHE A 91 4.77 0.55 -5.41
C PHE A 91 3.81 0.65 -6.59
N ASP A 92 3.34 -0.51 -7.08
CA ASP A 92 2.03 -0.61 -7.71
C ASP A 92 0.97 -1.06 -6.68
N CYS A 93 -0.29 -1.21 -7.08
CA CYS A 93 -1.36 -1.52 -6.14
C CYS A 93 -1.15 -2.85 -5.40
N SER A 94 -0.86 -3.90 -6.12
CA SER A 94 -0.63 -5.24 -5.56
C SER A 94 0.75 -5.36 -4.90
N GLY A 95 1.75 -4.66 -5.41
CA GLY A 95 3.08 -4.58 -4.81
C GLY A 95 3.06 -3.89 -3.45
N PHE A 96 2.23 -2.87 -3.29
CA PHE A 96 2.03 -2.19 -2.01
C PHE A 96 1.43 -3.12 -0.96
N VAL A 97 0.35 -3.82 -1.31
CA VAL A 97 -0.29 -4.79 -0.41
C VAL A 97 0.68 -5.91 -0.03
N TYR A 98 1.38 -6.47 -1.00
CA TYR A 98 2.40 -7.49 -0.79
C TYR A 98 3.48 -7.05 0.19
N TRP A 99 4.06 -5.88 -0.05
CA TRP A 99 5.13 -5.35 0.79
C TRP A 99 4.63 -5.07 2.22
N CYS A 100 3.50 -4.41 2.37
CA CYS A 100 2.94 -4.08 3.68
C CYS A 100 2.62 -5.33 4.50
N LEU A 101 2.00 -6.34 3.90
CA LEU A 101 1.69 -7.60 4.58
C LEU A 101 2.95 -8.31 5.07
N ASN A 102 3.97 -8.42 4.23
CA ASN A 102 5.22 -9.04 4.63
C ASN A 102 5.95 -8.25 5.72
N GLN A 103 5.93 -6.92 5.68
CA GLN A 103 6.46 -6.09 6.76
C GLN A 103 5.67 -6.24 8.06
N ALA A 104 4.38 -6.49 7.97
CA ALA A 104 3.53 -6.74 9.14
C ALA A 104 3.64 -8.18 9.69
N GLY A 105 4.50 -9.01 9.14
CA GLY A 105 4.72 -10.39 9.58
C GLY A 105 3.75 -11.40 8.98
N VAL A 106 2.97 -11.01 7.98
CA VAL A 106 2.10 -11.93 7.23
C VAL A 106 2.85 -12.39 5.98
N GLY A 107 3.47 -13.55 6.05
CA GLY A 107 4.16 -14.14 4.92
C GLY A 107 3.17 -14.46 3.79
N THR A 108 3.22 -13.71 2.72
CA THR A 108 2.44 -14.00 1.50
C THR A 108 3.36 -14.01 0.29
N SER A 109 3.03 -14.86 -0.68
CA SER A 109 3.57 -14.75 -2.02
C SER A 109 2.98 -13.55 -2.72
N TYR A 110 3.72 -13.00 -3.67
CA TYR A 110 3.19 -11.92 -4.50
C TYR A 110 1.99 -12.40 -5.32
N MET A 111 0.95 -11.60 -5.32
CA MET A 111 -0.23 -11.80 -6.16
C MET A 111 -0.55 -10.48 -6.87
N THR A 112 -0.97 -10.58 -8.13
CA THR A 112 -1.53 -9.44 -8.86
C THR A 112 -2.89 -9.05 -8.28
N SER A 113 -3.44 -7.91 -8.69
CA SER A 113 -4.82 -7.54 -8.31
C SER A 113 -5.84 -8.60 -8.71
N SER A 114 -5.64 -9.27 -9.84
CA SER A 114 -6.47 -10.41 -10.25
C SER A 114 -6.30 -11.62 -9.34
N GLY A 115 -5.08 -11.90 -8.90
CA GLY A 115 -4.79 -12.98 -7.96
C GLY A 115 -5.50 -12.78 -6.61
N TRP A 116 -5.64 -11.54 -6.18
CA TRP A 116 -6.36 -11.20 -4.96
C TRP A 116 -7.87 -11.47 -5.02
N ARG A 117 -8.44 -11.76 -6.17
CA ARG A 117 -9.85 -12.21 -6.26
C ARG A 117 -10.08 -13.58 -5.64
N ASN A 118 -9.04 -14.41 -5.63
CA ASN A 118 -9.07 -15.74 -5.01
C ASN A 118 -7.69 -16.14 -4.49
N PRO A 119 -7.27 -15.63 -3.34
CA PRO A 119 -5.93 -15.88 -2.81
C PRO A 119 -5.73 -17.29 -2.26
N GLY A 120 -6.76 -18.13 -2.23
CA GLY A 120 -6.70 -19.50 -1.73
C GLY A 120 -6.56 -19.64 -0.21
N ARG A 121 -6.49 -18.54 0.51
CA ARG A 121 -6.42 -18.45 1.97
C ARG A 121 -7.09 -17.14 2.41
N PHE A 122 -7.32 -16.96 3.65
CA PHE A 122 -8.03 -15.84 4.26
C PHE A 122 -9.56 -15.96 4.19
N LYS A 123 -10.20 -15.35 5.17
CA LYS A 123 -11.65 -15.34 5.27
C LYS A 123 -12.23 -14.24 4.37
N LYS A 124 -13.17 -14.62 3.53
CA LYS A 124 -13.92 -13.66 2.73
C LYS A 124 -14.84 -12.82 3.61
N VAL A 125 -14.88 -11.52 3.36
CA VAL A 125 -15.79 -10.59 4.03
C VAL A 125 -16.51 -9.71 3.01
N SER A 126 -17.74 -9.34 3.37
CA SER A 126 -18.55 -8.41 2.58
C SER A 126 -18.19 -6.95 2.89
N MET A 127 -18.67 -6.04 2.08
CA MET A 127 -18.44 -4.61 2.30
C MET A 127 -18.96 -4.14 3.67
N GLY A 128 -20.08 -4.64 4.14
CA GLY A 128 -20.66 -4.29 5.44
C GLY A 128 -19.92 -4.85 6.65
N GLU A 129 -19.01 -5.81 6.43
CA GLU A 129 -18.25 -6.48 7.48
C GLU A 129 -16.79 -6.03 7.56
N LEU A 130 -16.41 -5.02 6.77
CA LEU A 130 -15.04 -4.55 6.69
C LEU A 130 -14.52 -4.09 8.05
N GLN A 131 -13.30 -4.52 8.35
CA GLN A 131 -12.55 -4.09 9.54
C GLN A 131 -11.16 -3.62 9.11
N ALA A 132 -10.59 -2.72 9.89
CA ALA A 132 -9.22 -2.23 9.65
C ALA A 132 -8.25 -3.41 9.48
N GLY A 133 -7.43 -3.37 8.44
CA GLY A 133 -6.51 -4.44 8.08
C GLY A 133 -7.04 -5.44 7.05
N ASP A 134 -8.31 -5.36 6.67
CA ASP A 134 -8.84 -6.17 5.57
C ASP A 134 -8.27 -5.70 4.22
N ILE A 135 -8.09 -6.63 3.31
CA ILE A 135 -7.65 -6.32 1.95
C ILE A 135 -8.88 -6.20 1.07
N VAL A 136 -9.09 -5.05 0.49
CA VAL A 136 -10.22 -4.75 -0.39
C VAL A 136 -9.82 -4.95 -1.84
N VAL A 137 -10.59 -5.76 -2.55
CA VAL A 137 -10.39 -6.07 -3.96
C VAL A 137 -11.51 -5.43 -4.77
N VAL A 138 -11.14 -4.60 -5.69
CA VAL A 138 -12.04 -3.97 -6.65
C VAL A 138 -11.61 -4.33 -8.07
N ARG A 139 -12.37 -3.92 -9.05
CA ARG A 139 -12.08 -4.21 -10.45
C ARG A 139 -10.70 -3.63 -10.85
N GLY A 140 -9.75 -4.51 -11.10
CA GLY A 140 -8.41 -4.14 -11.55
C GLY A 140 -7.53 -3.44 -10.50
N HIS A 141 -7.92 -3.49 -9.21
CA HIS A 141 -7.19 -2.80 -8.16
C HIS A 141 -7.36 -3.48 -6.81
N VAL A 142 -6.45 -3.19 -5.90
CA VAL A 142 -6.46 -3.72 -4.54
C VAL A 142 -5.87 -2.69 -3.57
N GLY A 143 -6.36 -2.68 -2.34
CA GLY A 143 -5.89 -1.77 -1.31
C GLY A 143 -6.13 -2.31 0.09
N ILE A 144 -5.68 -1.58 1.08
CA ILE A 144 -5.79 -1.93 2.50
C ILE A 144 -6.87 -1.09 3.15
N TYR A 145 -7.88 -1.72 3.72
CA TYR A 145 -8.92 -1.01 4.47
C TYR A 145 -8.35 -0.49 5.78
N ALA A 146 -8.41 0.81 5.95
CA ALA A 146 -7.83 1.49 7.11
C ALA A 146 -8.81 1.67 8.28
N GLY A 147 -10.06 1.24 8.11
CA GLY A 147 -11.15 1.52 9.04
C GLY A 147 -11.85 2.83 8.72
N GLY A 148 -12.98 3.07 9.38
CA GLY A 148 -13.72 4.32 9.24
C GLY A 148 -14.18 4.67 7.82
N GLY A 149 -14.39 3.66 6.97
CA GLY A 149 -14.78 3.87 5.58
C GLY A 149 -13.65 4.40 4.68
N SER A 150 -12.40 4.07 4.98
CA SER A 150 -11.24 4.54 4.23
C SER A 150 -10.28 3.43 3.82
N VAL A 151 -9.52 3.66 2.77
CA VAL A 151 -8.50 2.75 2.23
C VAL A 151 -7.18 3.47 2.04
N ILE A 152 -6.10 2.71 2.16
CA ILE A 152 -4.76 3.13 1.78
C ILE A 152 -4.36 2.26 0.59
N ASP A 153 -3.98 2.89 -0.51
CA ASP A 153 -3.63 2.19 -1.74
C ASP A 153 -2.58 2.93 -2.56
N ALA A 154 -1.81 2.18 -3.34
CA ALA A 154 -0.95 2.76 -4.35
C ALA A 154 -1.79 3.04 -5.60
N SER A 155 -2.06 4.31 -5.83
CA SER A 155 -2.98 4.79 -6.86
C SER A 155 -2.23 5.23 -8.11
N SER A 156 -2.52 4.58 -9.24
CA SER A 156 -1.95 4.98 -10.53
C SER A 156 -2.45 6.35 -10.98
N SER A 157 -3.71 6.67 -10.72
CA SER A 157 -4.29 7.96 -11.08
C SER A 157 -3.74 9.11 -10.26
N ASN A 158 -3.40 8.88 -9.00
CA ASN A 158 -2.76 9.86 -8.12
C ASN A 158 -1.22 9.84 -8.21
N GLY A 159 -0.65 8.83 -8.86
CA GLY A 159 0.79 8.66 -9.00
C GLY A 159 1.54 8.33 -7.72
N ARG A 160 0.84 7.96 -6.66
CA ARG A 160 1.43 7.72 -5.33
C ARG A 160 0.51 6.89 -4.45
N VAL A 161 1.05 6.47 -3.32
CA VAL A 161 0.26 5.89 -2.23
C VAL A 161 -0.58 7.00 -1.59
N VAL A 162 -1.87 6.74 -1.44
CA VAL A 162 -2.84 7.67 -0.88
C VAL A 162 -3.71 7.02 0.17
N HIS A 163 -4.25 7.83 1.06
CA HIS A 163 -5.31 7.47 1.99
C HIS A 163 -6.59 8.19 1.55
N ARG A 164 -7.63 7.45 1.25
CA ARG A 164 -8.85 8.02 0.67
C ARG A 164 -10.10 7.26 1.08
N SER A 165 -11.26 7.86 0.85
CA SER A 165 -12.56 7.28 1.17
C SER A 165 -12.86 6.03 0.36
N LEU A 166 -13.43 5.02 1.01
CA LEU A 166 -14.04 3.83 0.39
C LEU A 166 -15.45 4.18 -0.12
N SER A 167 -15.55 5.15 -1.00
CA SER A 167 -16.81 5.59 -1.58
C SER A 167 -16.67 5.78 -3.08
N GLY A 168 -17.76 6.10 -3.77
CA GLY A 168 -17.74 6.36 -5.19
C GLY A 168 -17.14 5.18 -5.97
N TRP A 169 -16.02 5.41 -6.62
CA TRP A 169 -15.39 4.40 -7.48
C TRP A 169 -15.06 3.09 -6.73
N TRP A 170 -14.55 3.16 -5.51
CA TRP A 170 -14.24 1.97 -4.71
C TRP A 170 -15.49 1.13 -4.42
N ALA A 171 -16.54 1.77 -3.95
CA ALA A 171 -17.80 1.10 -3.63
C ALA A 171 -18.46 0.53 -4.88
N ASN A 172 -18.45 1.26 -5.99
CA ASN A 172 -19.07 0.84 -7.25
C ASN A 172 -18.32 -0.29 -7.94
N ASN A 173 -17.04 -0.47 -7.67
CA ASN A 173 -16.20 -1.51 -8.26
C ASN A 173 -15.82 -2.63 -7.28
N PHE A 174 -16.43 -2.66 -6.11
CA PHE A 174 -16.15 -3.68 -5.08
C PHE A 174 -16.44 -5.08 -5.61
N ILE A 175 -15.48 -5.98 -5.41
CA ILE A 175 -15.60 -7.41 -5.77
C ILE A 175 -15.67 -8.24 -4.51
N THR A 176 -14.69 -8.09 -3.64
CA THR A 176 -14.57 -8.89 -2.41
C THR A 176 -13.57 -8.21 -1.45
N ALA A 177 -13.51 -8.72 -0.25
CA ALA A 177 -12.44 -8.39 0.69
C ALA A 177 -12.02 -9.62 1.48
N TRP A 178 -10.84 -9.55 2.06
CA TRP A 178 -10.22 -10.67 2.77
C TRP A 178 -9.77 -10.23 4.16
N ARG A 179 -10.22 -10.97 5.16
CA ARG A 179 -9.77 -10.79 6.54
C ARG A 179 -8.46 -11.49 6.73
N ILE A 180 -7.42 -10.72 7.04
CA ILE A 180 -6.07 -11.22 7.25
C ILE A 180 -5.85 -11.58 8.72
N PHE A 181 -6.32 -10.72 9.59
CA PHE A 181 -6.18 -10.86 11.05
C PHE A 181 -7.53 -11.21 11.68
N SER A 182 -7.58 -12.30 12.36
CA SER A 182 -8.77 -12.78 13.08
C SER A 182 -8.55 -12.71 14.59
#